data_5e11a1130b31b5a1e0ec0efc110b4938
#
_entry.id   5e11a1130b31b5a1e0ec0efc110b4938
#
_cell.length_a   1.000
_cell.length_b   1.000
_cell.length_c   1.000
_cell.angle_alpha   90.00
_cell.angle_beta   90.00
_cell.angle_gamma   90.00
#
_symmetry.space_group_name_H-M   'P 1'
#
loop_
_entity.id
_entity.type
_entity.pdbx_description
1 polymer ?
#
loop_
_entity_poly.entity_id
_entity_poly.type
_entity_poly.pdbx_seq_one_letter_code
_entity_poly.pdbx_strand_id
1 'polypeptide(L)'
;MTEDPEALLDTHILVWARLDPSELSQRQRELLADIEAREGRVAISAITLWEIAMMTAKNNLKTKASLPSLLRELENSPWIQVLPINAAVAAESVVIRPLLHTDPADHLIVATARVFRLPLLTRDKRIIDSNLAIIV
;
A
#
# COMPACT_ATOMS: atom_id res chain seq x y z
N MET A 1 12.13 -15.62 11.94
CA MET A 1 11.76 -14.81 10.76
C MET A 1 10.25 -14.76 10.64
N THR A 2 9.70 -13.57 10.60
CA THR A 2 8.27 -13.41 10.45
C THR A 2 7.93 -13.41 8.97
N GLU A 3 7.10 -14.34 8.54
CA GLU A 3 6.71 -14.43 7.14
C GLU A 3 5.48 -13.56 6.84
N ASP A 4 4.66 -13.27 7.85
CA ASP A 4 3.48 -12.44 7.70
C ASP A 4 3.84 -10.97 7.65
N PRO A 5 3.18 -10.18 6.77
CA PRO A 5 3.41 -8.75 6.71
C PRO A 5 2.86 -8.06 7.97
N GLU A 6 3.51 -6.98 8.36
CA GLU A 6 3.17 -6.26 9.60
C GLU A 6 2.30 -5.04 9.36
N ALA A 7 2.24 -4.56 8.13
CA ALA A 7 1.47 -3.38 7.75
C ALA A 7 1.19 -3.39 6.25
N LEU A 8 0.12 -2.74 5.85
CA LEU A 8 -0.22 -2.50 4.45
C LEU A 8 0.15 -1.07 4.09
N LEU A 9 0.83 -0.88 2.96
CA LEU A 9 1.18 0.45 2.48
C LEU A 9 0.17 0.91 1.43
N ASP A 10 -0.38 2.10 1.63
CA ASP A 10 -1.07 2.82 0.56
C ASP A 10 -0.06 3.08 -0.57
N THR A 11 -0.54 3.21 -1.79
CA THR A 11 0.33 3.34 -2.98
C THR A 11 1.33 4.49 -2.85
N HIS A 12 0.89 5.67 -2.41
CA HIS A 12 1.79 6.81 -2.26
C HIS A 12 2.83 6.60 -1.16
N ILE A 13 2.50 5.86 -0.10
CA ILE A 13 3.48 5.52 0.94
C ILE A 13 4.63 4.70 0.35
N LEU A 14 4.32 3.70 -0.46
CA LEU A 14 5.35 2.91 -1.14
C LEU A 14 6.21 3.77 -2.05
N VAL A 15 5.58 4.62 -2.87
CA VAL A 15 6.28 5.51 -3.79
C VAL A 15 7.21 6.46 -3.03
N TRP A 16 6.70 7.12 -1.98
CA TRP A 16 7.49 8.06 -1.18
C TRP A 16 8.61 7.35 -0.42
N ALA A 17 8.37 6.17 0.12
CA ALA A 17 9.41 5.42 0.83
C ALA A 17 10.62 5.14 -0.08
N ARG A 18 10.37 4.94 -1.37
CA ARG A 18 11.43 4.66 -2.34
C ARG A 18 12.05 5.92 -2.95
N LEU A 19 11.24 6.94 -3.20
CA LEU A 19 11.69 8.10 -3.98
C LEU A 19 11.86 9.38 -3.17
N ASP A 20 11.07 9.57 -2.12
CA ASP A 20 11.13 10.78 -1.30
C ASP A 20 10.62 10.50 0.12
N PRO A 21 11.44 9.86 0.96
CA PRO A 21 11.02 9.52 2.33
C PRO A 21 10.61 10.71 3.19
N SER A 22 11.01 11.92 2.82
CA SER A 22 10.63 13.13 3.56
C SER A 22 9.11 13.38 3.55
N GLU A 23 8.40 12.82 2.57
CA GLU A 23 6.94 12.90 2.49
C GLU A 23 6.22 12.02 3.52
N LEU A 24 6.92 11.08 4.13
CA LEU A 24 6.35 10.22 5.16
C LEU A 24 6.34 10.97 6.50
N SER A 25 5.35 10.63 7.34
CA SER A 25 5.37 11.11 8.73
C SER A 25 6.56 10.50 9.47
N GLN A 26 6.98 11.14 10.56
CA GLN A 26 8.05 10.61 11.39
C GLN A 26 7.71 9.21 11.90
N ARG A 27 6.47 9.00 12.34
CA ARG A 27 6.01 7.71 12.83
C ARG A 27 6.08 6.63 11.74
N GLN A 28 5.70 6.97 10.51
CA GLN A 28 5.77 6.04 9.39
C GLN A 28 7.20 5.67 9.06
N ARG A 29 8.13 6.66 9.03
CA ARG A 29 9.55 6.39 8.80
C ARG A 29 10.12 5.48 9.88
N GLU A 30 9.80 5.74 11.14
CA GLU A 30 10.28 4.94 12.26
C GLU A 30 9.76 3.51 12.17
N LEU A 31 8.48 3.32 11.88
CA LEU A 31 7.89 1.98 11.76
C LEU A 31 8.53 1.20 10.63
N LEU A 32 8.70 1.80 9.46
CA LEU A 32 9.32 1.13 8.31
C LEU A 32 10.79 0.79 8.60
N ALA A 33 11.52 1.68 9.26
CA ALA A 33 12.90 1.42 9.65
C ALA A 33 12.99 0.26 10.66
N ASP A 34 12.07 0.19 11.61
CA ASP A 34 12.03 -0.90 12.59
C ASP A 34 11.72 -2.24 11.93
N ILE A 35 10.77 -2.26 11.00
CA ILE A 35 10.43 -3.47 10.25
C ILE A 35 11.64 -3.94 9.43
N GLU A 36 12.31 -3.04 8.75
CA GLU A 36 13.51 -3.35 7.98
C GLU A 36 14.62 -3.90 8.86
N ALA A 37 14.86 -3.27 10.02
CA ALA A 37 15.93 -3.65 10.94
C ALA A 37 15.77 -5.07 11.48
N ARG A 38 14.53 -5.54 11.64
CA ARG A 38 14.25 -6.90 12.10
C ARG A 38 13.92 -7.87 10.96
N GLU A 39 14.19 -7.47 9.73
CA GLU A 39 13.95 -8.27 8.53
C GLU A 39 12.49 -8.71 8.39
N GLY A 40 11.57 -7.84 8.79
CA GLY A 40 10.14 -8.05 8.64
C GLY A 40 9.68 -7.71 7.23
N ARG A 41 8.37 -7.86 6.99
CA ARG A 41 7.75 -7.61 5.70
C ARG A 41 6.61 -6.63 5.82
N VAL A 42 6.38 -5.89 4.74
CA VAL A 42 5.19 -5.08 4.55
C VAL A 42 4.37 -5.67 3.41
N ALA A 43 3.12 -5.28 3.33
CA ALA A 43 2.24 -5.71 2.24
C ALA A 43 1.84 -4.52 1.37
N ILE A 44 1.51 -4.82 0.13
CA ILE A 44 0.80 -3.90 -0.76
C ILE A 44 -0.37 -4.66 -1.38
N SER A 45 -1.43 -3.93 -1.73
CA SER A 45 -2.52 -4.50 -2.50
C SER A 45 -2.08 -4.75 -3.95
N ALA A 46 -2.62 -5.79 -4.57
CA ALA A 46 -2.43 -6.02 -6.00
C ALA A 46 -2.80 -4.79 -6.84
N ILE A 47 -3.79 -3.99 -6.41
CA ILE A 47 -4.17 -2.76 -7.12
C ILE A 47 -3.05 -1.72 -7.13
N THR A 48 -2.16 -1.74 -6.14
CA THR A 48 -1.01 -0.83 -6.08
C THR A 48 -0.09 -1.02 -7.27
N LEU A 49 0.11 -2.25 -7.73
CA LEU A 49 0.91 -2.50 -8.93
C LEU A 49 0.29 -1.81 -10.16
N TRP A 50 -1.03 -1.88 -10.30
CA TRP A 50 -1.74 -1.21 -11.37
C TRP A 50 -1.64 0.31 -11.26
N GLU A 51 -1.80 0.86 -10.04
CA GLU A 51 -1.68 2.30 -9.84
C GLU A 51 -0.29 2.81 -10.18
N ILE A 52 0.76 2.09 -9.79
CA ILE A 52 2.14 2.45 -10.14
C ILE A 52 2.33 2.41 -11.66
N ALA A 53 1.78 1.40 -12.33
CA ALA A 53 1.82 1.31 -13.78
C ALA A 53 1.15 2.54 -14.43
N MET A 54 0.00 2.96 -13.93
CA MET A 54 -0.71 4.13 -14.43
C MET A 54 0.04 5.43 -14.16
N MET A 55 0.64 5.57 -12.98
CA MET A 55 1.45 6.75 -12.65
C MET A 55 2.66 6.87 -13.58
N THR A 56 3.33 5.77 -13.87
CA THR A 56 4.47 5.73 -14.79
C THR A 56 4.03 6.08 -16.21
N ALA A 57 2.91 5.51 -16.67
CA ALA A 57 2.38 5.76 -18.01
C ALA A 57 2.00 7.23 -18.21
N LYS A 58 1.57 7.91 -17.14
CA LYS A 58 1.21 9.34 -17.17
C LYS A 58 2.39 10.27 -16.88
N ASN A 59 3.60 9.73 -16.80
CA ASN A 59 4.81 10.47 -16.42
C ASN A 59 4.74 11.13 -15.03
N ASN A 60 3.84 10.66 -14.18
CA ASN A 60 3.71 11.16 -12.81
C ASN A 60 4.71 10.48 -11.86
N LEU A 61 5.35 9.42 -12.31
CA LEU A 61 6.37 8.69 -11.57
C LEU A 61 7.57 8.48 -12.50
N LYS A 62 8.70 9.09 -12.14
CA LYS A 62 9.93 8.96 -12.94
C LYS A 62 10.76 7.83 -12.39
N THR A 63 11.13 6.89 -13.26
CA THR A 63 12.02 5.78 -12.92
C THR A 63 12.97 5.53 -14.08
N LYS A 64 14.20 5.10 -13.75
CA LYS A 64 15.20 4.72 -14.75
C LYS A 64 14.97 3.31 -15.28
N ALA A 65 14.26 2.47 -14.52
CA ALA A 65 13.95 1.11 -14.92
C ALA A 65 12.74 1.10 -15.85
N SER A 66 12.65 0.08 -16.72
CA SER A 66 11.43 -0.14 -17.49
C SER A 66 10.28 -0.48 -16.56
N LEU A 67 9.06 -0.15 -16.97
CA LEU A 67 7.88 -0.46 -16.17
C LEU A 67 7.76 -1.96 -15.82
N PRO A 68 7.89 -2.90 -16.77
CA PRO A 68 7.83 -4.31 -16.42
C PRO A 68 8.89 -4.74 -15.40
N SER A 69 10.11 -4.19 -15.49
CA SER A 69 11.17 -4.48 -14.52
C SER A 69 10.84 -3.97 -13.14
N LEU A 70 10.30 -2.74 -13.04
CA LEU A 70 9.89 -2.15 -11.76
C LEU A 70 8.81 -2.99 -11.09
N LEU A 71 7.79 -3.39 -11.84
CA LEU A 71 6.70 -4.19 -11.30
C LEU A 71 7.17 -5.56 -10.84
N ARG A 72 8.04 -6.22 -11.62
CA ARG A 72 8.63 -7.50 -11.21
C ARG A 72 9.50 -7.36 -9.97
N GLU A 73 10.25 -6.28 -9.86
CA GLU A 73 11.07 -6.01 -8.67
C GLU A 73 10.19 -5.92 -7.42
N LEU A 74 9.08 -5.20 -7.51
CA LEU A 74 8.15 -5.08 -6.38
C LEU A 74 7.53 -6.43 -6.02
N GLU A 75 7.07 -7.17 -7.03
CA GLU A 75 6.43 -8.47 -6.83
C GLU A 75 7.37 -9.51 -6.22
N ASN A 76 8.65 -9.46 -6.58
CA ASN A 76 9.65 -10.43 -6.14
C ASN A 76 10.47 -9.95 -4.94
N SER A 77 10.20 -8.78 -4.42
CA SER A 77 10.92 -8.23 -3.26
C SER A 77 10.70 -9.10 -2.02
N PRO A 78 11.77 -9.49 -1.30
CA PRO A 78 11.58 -10.22 -0.04
C PRO A 78 10.94 -9.39 1.06
N TRP A 79 10.92 -8.07 0.92
CA TRP A 79 10.35 -7.11 1.89
C TRP A 79 8.87 -6.88 1.70
N ILE A 80 8.33 -7.22 0.53
CA ILE A 80 6.99 -6.85 0.12
C ILE A 80 6.20 -8.10 -0.22
N GLN A 81 5.04 -8.24 0.37
CA GLN A 81 4.07 -9.24 -0.02
C GLN A 81 2.93 -8.55 -0.77
N VAL A 82 2.67 -8.99 -1.98
CA VAL A 82 1.52 -8.50 -2.75
C VAL A 82 0.29 -9.32 -2.34
N LEU A 83 -0.70 -8.64 -1.77
CA LEU A 83 -1.95 -9.28 -1.36
C LEU A 83 -2.98 -9.23 -2.48
N PRO A 84 -3.67 -10.34 -2.74
CA PRO A 84 -4.58 -10.43 -3.86
C PRO A 84 -5.88 -9.66 -3.63
N ILE A 85 -6.55 -9.30 -4.72
CA ILE A 85 -7.93 -8.88 -4.70
C ILE A 85 -8.77 -10.15 -4.81
N ASN A 86 -8.94 -10.83 -3.69
CA ASN A 86 -9.73 -12.06 -3.63
C ASN A 86 -11.21 -11.75 -3.42
N ALA A 87 -12.05 -12.79 -3.31
CA ALA A 87 -13.48 -12.61 -3.14
C ALA A 87 -13.83 -11.81 -1.89
N ALA A 88 -13.12 -12.04 -0.77
CA ALA A 88 -13.36 -11.32 0.47
C ALA A 88 -13.04 -9.83 0.33
N VAL A 89 -11.91 -9.50 -0.29
CA VAL A 89 -11.52 -8.10 -0.54
C VAL A 89 -12.51 -7.43 -1.48
N ALA A 90 -12.88 -8.10 -2.56
CA ALA A 90 -13.85 -7.54 -3.51
C ALA A 90 -15.19 -7.24 -2.84
N ALA A 91 -15.70 -8.18 -2.04
CA ALA A 91 -16.94 -7.99 -1.30
C ALA A 91 -16.86 -6.84 -0.31
N GLU A 92 -15.76 -6.77 0.47
CA GLU A 92 -15.57 -5.72 1.46
C GLU A 92 -15.47 -4.34 0.81
N SER A 93 -14.85 -4.24 -0.36
CA SER A 93 -14.74 -2.97 -1.08
C SER A 93 -16.10 -2.37 -1.43
N VAL A 94 -17.10 -3.22 -1.68
CA VAL A 94 -18.48 -2.79 -1.95
C VAL A 94 -19.17 -2.35 -0.66
N VAL A 95 -18.94 -3.07 0.44
CA VAL A 95 -19.51 -2.74 1.76
C VAL A 95 -19.09 -1.35 2.21
N ILE A 96 -17.79 -1.02 2.08
CA ILE A 96 -17.25 0.27 2.56
C ILE A 96 -17.47 1.42 1.58
N ARG A 97 -17.85 1.14 0.34
CA ARG A 97 -17.97 2.16 -0.71
C ARG A 97 -18.82 3.39 -0.31
N PRO A 98 -20.01 3.22 0.33
CA PRO A 98 -20.79 4.39 0.75
C PRO A 98 -20.14 5.21 1.86
N LEU A 99 -19.16 4.64 2.57
CA LEU A 99 -18.53 5.25 3.74
C LEU A 99 -17.20 5.93 3.40
N LEU A 100 -16.70 5.75 2.18
CA LEU A 100 -15.41 6.28 1.75
C LEU A 100 -15.55 6.91 0.36
N HIS A 101 -15.56 8.25 0.35
CA HIS A 101 -15.76 9.02 -0.87
C HIS A 101 -14.43 9.28 -1.58
N THR A 102 -13.87 8.22 -2.15
CA THR A 102 -12.60 8.23 -2.88
C THR A 102 -12.77 7.42 -4.16
N ASP A 103 -11.67 7.22 -4.90
CA ASP A 103 -11.72 6.38 -6.10
C ASP A 103 -11.73 4.88 -5.74
N PRO A 104 -12.06 4.01 -6.71
CA PRO A 104 -12.17 2.57 -6.46
C PRO A 104 -10.88 1.91 -5.97
N ALA A 105 -9.71 2.41 -6.38
CA ALA A 105 -8.43 1.86 -5.93
C ALA A 105 -8.29 2.00 -4.41
N ASP A 106 -8.70 3.13 -3.83
CA ASP A 106 -8.68 3.35 -2.40
C ASP A 106 -9.61 2.39 -1.66
N HIS A 107 -10.79 2.11 -2.23
CA HIS A 107 -11.71 1.14 -1.64
C HIS A 107 -11.07 -0.25 -1.54
N LEU A 108 -10.35 -0.65 -2.58
CA LEU A 108 -9.65 -1.95 -2.60
C LEU A 108 -8.51 -1.99 -1.59
N ILE A 109 -7.75 -0.91 -1.45
CA ILE A 109 -6.67 -0.84 -0.46
C ILE A 109 -7.23 -0.91 0.97
N VAL A 110 -8.23 -0.11 1.29
CA VAL A 110 -8.85 -0.12 2.61
C VAL A 110 -9.51 -1.47 2.90
N ALA A 111 -10.20 -2.05 1.92
CA ALA A 111 -10.79 -3.38 2.05
C ALA A 111 -9.73 -4.45 2.34
N THR A 112 -8.58 -4.36 1.68
CA THR A 112 -7.45 -5.26 1.91
C THR A 112 -6.96 -5.17 3.36
N ALA A 113 -6.78 -3.95 3.87
CA ALA A 113 -6.37 -3.74 5.26
C ALA A 113 -7.36 -4.39 6.24
N ARG A 114 -8.65 -4.24 5.99
CA ARG A 114 -9.70 -4.80 6.84
C ARG A 114 -9.74 -6.33 6.81
N VAL A 115 -9.72 -6.90 5.60
CA VAL A 115 -9.80 -8.37 5.42
C VAL A 115 -8.57 -9.06 6.01
N PHE A 116 -7.39 -8.54 5.77
CA PHE A 116 -6.15 -9.12 6.27
C PHE A 116 -5.76 -8.63 7.66
N ARG A 117 -6.57 -7.74 8.26
CA ARG A 117 -6.37 -7.20 9.62
C ARG A 117 -5.00 -6.57 9.81
N LEU A 118 -4.60 -5.74 8.85
CA LEU A 118 -3.33 -5.03 8.88
C LEU A 118 -3.55 -3.55 9.15
N PRO A 119 -2.66 -2.92 9.94
CA PRO A 119 -2.66 -1.47 10.01
C PRO A 119 -2.27 -0.91 8.63
N LEU A 120 -2.88 0.21 8.28
CA LEU A 120 -2.68 0.87 6.99
C LEU A 120 -1.83 2.12 7.18
N LEU A 121 -0.71 2.17 6.46
CA LEU A 121 0.09 3.38 6.36
C LEU A 121 -0.46 4.22 5.21
N THR A 122 -0.97 5.39 5.53
CA THR A 122 -1.51 6.34 4.56
C THR A 122 -1.34 7.76 5.06
N ARG A 123 -1.35 8.72 4.15
CA ARG A 123 -1.46 10.15 4.46
C ARG A 123 -2.70 10.78 3.84
N ASP A 124 -3.55 9.96 3.24
CA ASP A 124 -4.80 10.46 2.67
C ASP A 124 -5.80 10.76 3.79
N LYS A 125 -6.11 12.04 3.97
CA LYS A 125 -6.99 12.52 5.04
C LYS A 125 -8.39 11.88 4.96
N ARG A 126 -8.89 11.63 3.76
CA ARG A 126 -10.22 11.02 3.58
C ARG A 126 -10.26 9.61 4.14
N ILE A 127 -9.18 8.84 3.92
CA ILE A 127 -9.03 7.49 4.46
C ILE A 127 -8.89 7.55 5.98
N ILE A 128 -8.04 8.44 6.48
CA ILE A 128 -7.80 8.61 7.91
C ILE A 128 -9.10 8.96 8.63
N ASP A 129 -9.83 9.93 8.11
CA ASP A 129 -11.08 10.43 8.72
C ASP A 129 -12.22 9.41 8.65
N SER A 130 -12.14 8.43 7.76
CA SER A 130 -13.18 7.41 7.62
C SER A 130 -13.27 6.43 8.79
N ASN A 131 -12.19 6.25 9.53
CA ASN A 131 -12.07 5.28 10.63
C ASN A 131 -12.35 3.83 10.21
N LEU A 132 -12.16 3.50 8.93
CA LEU A 132 -12.44 2.16 8.39
C LEU A 132 -11.29 1.18 8.61
N ALA A 133 -10.08 1.68 8.86
CA ALA A 133 -8.89 0.87 9.10
C ALA A 133 -8.11 1.45 10.26
N ILE A 134 -7.22 0.63 10.84
CA ILE A 134 -6.25 1.10 11.84
C ILE A 134 -5.17 1.86 11.07
N ILE A 135 -4.99 3.14 11.39
CA ILE A 135 -4.10 4.03 10.64
C ILE A 135 -2.78 4.24 11.38
N VAL A 136 -1.72 4.23 10.61
CA VAL A 136 -0.38 4.61 11.09
C VAL A 136 0.14 5.80 10.28
#